data_b40916bb6439993bc47cfcb3c6acc350
#
_entry.id   b40916bb6439993bc47cfcb3c6acc350
#
_cell.length_a   1.000
_cell.length_b   1.000
_cell.length_c   1.000
_cell.angle_alpha   90.00
_cell.angle_beta   90.00
_cell.angle_gamma   90.00
#
_symmetry.space_group_name_H-M   'P 1'
#
loop_
_entity.id
_entity.type
_entity.pdbx_description
1 polymer ?
#
loop_
_entity_poly.entity_id
_entity_poly.type
_entity_poly.pdbx_seq_one_letter_code
_entity_poly.pdbx_strand_id
1 'polypeptide(L)'
;MNFQNVEFLISAAAPKDFPKNRLPEIAFAGKSNVGKSSVINRLLQRKNFARVGDKPGKTIHVNYFVLDRKCYLVDLPGYGFAKVSQSEKERWGKLMEDYFAAGRIDLGVLIVDYRHPPTNNDITMANWFLQSGCPFVVVANKRDKLKKSELVPNLEVIRADLNLPENCPVIPFSAEKGDGREELVRCILDAVKE
;
A
#
# COMPACT_ATOMS: atom_id res chain seq x y z
N MET A 1 -16.35 -5.33 11.17
CA MET A 1 -15.57 -5.99 10.09
C MET A 1 -14.59 -6.99 10.69
N ASN A 2 -14.56 -8.22 10.19
CA ASN A 2 -13.62 -9.27 10.65
C ASN A 2 -12.40 -9.31 9.71
N PHE A 3 -11.26 -8.80 10.16
CA PHE A 3 -10.01 -8.76 9.37
C PHE A 3 -9.38 -10.13 9.12
N GLN A 4 -9.79 -11.17 9.80
CA GLN A 4 -9.33 -12.55 9.54
C GLN A 4 -10.15 -13.25 8.46
N ASN A 5 -11.35 -12.74 8.15
CA ASN A 5 -12.20 -13.25 7.09
C ASN A 5 -11.81 -12.60 5.75
N VAL A 6 -10.77 -13.13 5.15
CA VAL A 6 -10.19 -12.60 3.90
C VAL A 6 -9.92 -13.76 2.94
N GLU A 7 -10.27 -13.55 1.67
CA GLU A 7 -10.11 -14.52 0.59
C GLU A 7 -9.46 -13.87 -0.62
N PHE A 8 -8.56 -14.59 -1.28
CA PHE A 8 -8.02 -14.18 -2.57
C PHE A 8 -9.11 -14.24 -3.64
N LEU A 9 -9.23 -13.19 -4.44
CA LEU A 9 -10.23 -13.12 -5.50
C LEU A 9 -9.59 -13.33 -6.88
N ILE A 10 -8.66 -12.45 -7.27
CA ILE A 10 -8.07 -12.47 -8.62
C ILE A 10 -6.74 -11.70 -8.65
N SER A 11 -5.84 -12.12 -9.55
CA SER A 11 -4.69 -11.35 -10.01
C SER A 11 -5.02 -10.72 -11.36
N ALA A 12 -5.19 -9.40 -11.37
CA ALA A 12 -5.58 -8.66 -12.57
C ALA A 12 -4.34 -8.14 -13.32
N ALA A 13 -4.21 -8.48 -14.60
CA ALA A 13 -3.15 -8.01 -15.47
C ALA A 13 -3.57 -6.79 -16.33
N ALA A 14 -4.86 -6.54 -16.44
CA ALA A 14 -5.44 -5.46 -17.24
C ALA A 14 -6.81 -5.03 -16.67
N PRO A 15 -7.34 -3.86 -17.05
CA PRO A 15 -8.63 -3.36 -16.55
C PRO A 15 -9.82 -4.30 -16.73
N LYS A 16 -9.82 -5.11 -17.80
CA LYS A 16 -10.86 -6.12 -18.06
C LYS A 16 -10.97 -7.19 -16.96
N ASP A 17 -9.89 -7.38 -16.20
CA ASP A 17 -9.79 -8.38 -15.14
C ASP A 17 -10.22 -7.81 -13.77
N PHE A 18 -10.44 -6.49 -13.67
CA PHE A 18 -10.88 -5.87 -12.42
C PHE A 18 -12.26 -6.38 -12.01
N PRO A 19 -12.52 -6.54 -10.70
CA PRO A 19 -13.82 -7.00 -10.23
C PRO A 19 -14.97 -6.13 -10.78
N LYS A 20 -16.03 -6.78 -11.28
CA LYS A 20 -17.20 -6.06 -11.83
C LYS A 20 -18.06 -5.44 -10.72
N ASN A 21 -18.14 -6.11 -9.58
CA ASN A 21 -18.86 -5.61 -8.42
C ASN A 21 -18.09 -4.47 -7.78
N ARG A 22 -18.79 -3.41 -7.40
CA ARG A 22 -18.22 -2.26 -6.70
C ARG A 22 -18.31 -2.49 -5.19
N LEU A 23 -17.18 -2.76 -4.58
CA LEU A 23 -16.97 -2.64 -3.13
C LEU A 23 -15.91 -1.56 -2.91
N PRO A 24 -15.85 -0.92 -1.73
CA PRO A 24 -14.76 -0.02 -1.40
C PRO A 24 -13.39 -0.67 -1.61
N GLU A 25 -12.46 0.03 -2.26
CA GLU A 25 -11.11 -0.47 -2.56
C GLU A 25 -10.06 0.21 -1.68
N ILE A 26 -9.34 -0.59 -0.91
CA ILE A 26 -8.21 -0.17 -0.08
C ILE A 26 -6.93 -0.59 -0.79
N ALA A 27 -6.24 0.36 -1.42
CA ALA A 27 -5.09 0.09 -2.29
C ALA A 27 -3.76 0.23 -1.56
N PHE A 28 -3.00 -0.84 -1.49
CA PHE A 28 -1.67 -0.89 -0.86
C PHE A 28 -0.58 -0.73 -1.90
N ALA A 29 0.24 0.32 -1.75
CA ALA A 29 1.38 0.62 -2.57
C ALA A 29 2.67 0.67 -1.74
N GLY A 30 3.79 0.33 -2.34
CA GLY A 30 5.08 0.43 -1.67
C GLY A 30 6.22 -0.10 -2.53
N LYS A 31 7.43 0.40 -2.23
CA LYS A 31 8.65 -0.08 -2.87
C LYS A 31 8.86 -1.56 -2.59
N SER A 32 9.47 -2.26 -3.53
CA SER A 32 9.92 -3.63 -3.32
C SER A 32 10.75 -3.75 -2.03
N ASN A 33 10.48 -4.77 -1.22
CA ASN A 33 11.13 -5.05 0.07
C ASN A 33 10.91 -4.00 1.17
N VAL A 34 9.99 -3.05 1.01
CA VAL A 34 9.61 -2.12 2.08
C VAL A 34 8.85 -2.80 3.23
N GLY A 35 8.36 -4.01 2.98
CA GLY A 35 7.54 -4.78 3.92
C GLY A 35 6.04 -4.68 3.67
N LYS A 36 5.60 -4.35 2.44
CA LYS A 36 4.18 -4.23 2.09
C LYS A 36 3.39 -5.50 2.45
N SER A 37 3.85 -6.68 2.01
CA SER A 37 3.22 -7.96 2.35
C SER A 37 3.21 -8.23 3.86
N SER A 38 4.25 -7.82 4.57
CA SER A 38 4.33 -7.96 6.04
C SER A 38 3.31 -7.05 6.74
N VAL A 39 3.12 -5.83 6.26
CA VAL A 39 2.08 -4.91 6.76
C VAL A 39 0.69 -5.49 6.52
N ILE A 40 0.39 -6.00 5.31
CA ILE A 40 -0.88 -6.64 5.00
C ILE A 40 -1.11 -7.86 5.91
N ASN A 41 -0.11 -8.74 6.06
CA ASN A 41 -0.21 -9.91 6.93
C ASN A 41 -0.45 -9.52 8.41
N ARG A 42 0.21 -8.46 8.89
CA ARG A 42 0.00 -7.93 10.24
C ARG A 42 -1.40 -7.34 10.40
N LEU A 43 -1.86 -6.57 9.43
CA LEU A 43 -3.21 -6.01 9.40
C LEU A 43 -4.26 -7.12 9.56
N LEU A 44 -4.13 -8.18 8.78
CA LEU A 44 -5.04 -9.32 8.75
C LEU A 44 -4.84 -10.30 9.91
N GLN A 45 -3.80 -10.14 10.72
CA GLN A 45 -3.38 -11.11 11.76
C GLN A 45 -3.22 -12.53 11.18
N ARG A 46 -2.74 -12.64 9.95
CA ARG A 46 -2.48 -13.91 9.27
C ARG A 46 -1.03 -14.03 8.85
N LYS A 47 -0.47 -15.22 9.03
CA LYS A 47 0.89 -15.53 8.57
C LYS A 47 0.85 -15.95 7.11
N ASN A 48 1.76 -15.39 6.30
CA ASN A 48 1.98 -15.79 4.89
C ASN A 48 0.73 -15.72 3.97
N PHE A 49 -0.22 -14.86 4.28
CA PHE A 49 -1.39 -14.65 3.44
C PHE A 49 -1.01 -13.85 2.17
N ALA A 50 -0.48 -12.64 2.34
CA ALA A 50 0.23 -11.97 1.28
C ALA A 50 1.66 -12.53 1.23
N ARG A 51 2.11 -13.02 0.07
CA ARG A 51 3.42 -13.67 -0.06
C ARG A 51 4.54 -12.66 0.15
N VAL A 52 5.40 -12.94 1.13
CA VAL A 52 6.65 -12.21 1.34
C VAL A 52 7.68 -12.77 0.37
N GLY A 53 8.23 -11.92 -0.51
CA GLY A 53 9.35 -12.29 -1.36
C GLY A 53 8.97 -12.89 -2.72
N ASP A 54 7.97 -12.36 -3.39
CA ASP A 54 7.79 -12.65 -4.81
C ASP A 54 9.07 -12.31 -5.57
N LYS A 55 9.57 -13.31 -6.32
CA LYS A 55 10.79 -13.15 -7.12
C LYS A 55 10.58 -11.99 -8.09
N PRO A 56 11.52 -11.01 -8.17
CA PRO A 56 11.47 -9.94 -9.15
C PRO A 56 11.28 -10.52 -10.56
N GLY A 57 10.37 -9.96 -11.36
CA GLY A 57 10.21 -10.32 -12.77
C GLY A 57 9.18 -11.42 -13.08
N LYS A 58 8.43 -11.93 -12.11
CA LYS A 58 7.28 -12.79 -12.39
C LYS A 58 5.99 -11.99 -12.29
N THR A 59 5.43 -11.70 -13.44
CA THR A 59 4.07 -11.21 -13.72
C THR A 59 3.59 -10.05 -12.84
N ILE A 60 3.49 -8.89 -13.47
CA ILE A 60 3.01 -7.64 -12.85
C ILE A 60 1.48 -7.72 -12.79
N HIS A 61 0.93 -7.88 -11.60
CA HIS A 61 -0.51 -7.96 -11.36
C HIS A 61 -0.94 -7.03 -10.22
N VAL A 62 -2.18 -6.59 -10.30
CA VAL A 62 -2.95 -6.04 -9.17
C VAL A 62 -3.69 -7.20 -8.51
N ASN A 63 -3.39 -7.51 -7.26
CA ASN A 63 -4.02 -8.61 -6.55
C ASN A 63 -5.18 -8.13 -5.70
N TYR A 64 -6.36 -8.70 -5.94
CA TYR A 64 -7.57 -8.39 -5.20
C TYR A 64 -7.87 -9.47 -4.16
N PHE A 65 -8.18 -9.03 -2.94
CA PHE A 65 -8.66 -9.86 -1.86
C PHE A 65 -9.98 -9.31 -1.35
N VAL A 66 -10.95 -10.16 -1.08
CA VAL A 66 -12.21 -9.76 -0.46
C VAL A 66 -12.06 -9.84 1.05
N LEU A 67 -12.26 -8.72 1.74
CA LEU A 67 -12.23 -8.64 3.20
C LEU A 67 -13.66 -8.58 3.74
N ASP A 68 -14.05 -9.62 4.49
CA ASP A 68 -15.33 -9.73 5.21
C ASP A 68 -16.57 -9.43 4.32
N ARG A 69 -16.45 -9.65 3.01
CA ARG A 69 -17.44 -9.29 1.98
C ARG A 69 -17.84 -7.81 1.96
N LYS A 70 -17.04 -6.94 2.57
CA LYS A 70 -17.34 -5.51 2.75
C LYS A 70 -16.44 -4.58 1.94
N CYS A 71 -15.21 -4.98 1.65
CA CYS A 71 -14.30 -4.21 0.82
C CYS A 71 -13.29 -5.10 0.11
N TYR A 72 -12.58 -4.53 -0.86
CA TYR A 72 -11.39 -5.13 -1.45
C TYR A 72 -10.13 -4.58 -0.79
N LEU A 73 -9.24 -5.47 -0.39
CA LEU A 73 -7.84 -5.11 -0.22
C LEU A 73 -7.15 -5.33 -1.57
N VAL A 74 -6.50 -4.30 -2.06
CA VAL A 74 -5.88 -4.32 -3.38
C VAL A 74 -4.37 -4.17 -3.20
N ASP A 75 -3.64 -5.25 -3.45
CA ASP A 75 -2.19 -5.26 -3.37
C ASP A 75 -1.61 -4.87 -4.74
N LEU A 76 -1.13 -3.63 -4.83
CA LEU A 76 -0.51 -3.09 -6.03
C LEU A 76 0.89 -3.67 -6.23
N PRO A 77 1.34 -3.87 -7.48
CA PRO A 77 2.68 -4.39 -7.73
C PRO A 77 3.74 -3.43 -7.17
N GLY A 78 4.73 -3.97 -6.47
CA GLY A 78 5.83 -3.20 -5.92
C GLY A 78 6.61 -2.47 -7.00
N TYR A 79 7.28 -1.38 -6.63
CA TYR A 79 8.12 -0.58 -7.53
C TYR A 79 9.58 -0.54 -7.05
N GLY A 80 10.47 0.05 -7.87
CA GLY A 80 11.87 0.28 -7.48
C GLY A 80 12.74 -0.98 -7.50
N PHE A 81 12.41 -1.96 -8.33
CA PHE A 81 13.28 -3.12 -8.57
C PHE A 81 14.55 -2.70 -9.29
N ALA A 82 15.73 -3.11 -8.77
CA ALA A 82 17.02 -2.76 -9.36
C ALA A 82 17.28 -3.44 -10.71
N LYS A 83 16.65 -4.58 -10.97
CA LYS A 83 16.88 -5.41 -12.18
C LYS A 83 15.54 -5.78 -12.83
N VAL A 84 14.94 -4.83 -13.53
CA VAL A 84 13.79 -5.07 -14.40
C VAL A 84 14.06 -4.50 -15.78
N SER A 85 13.58 -5.19 -16.80
CA SER A 85 13.69 -4.74 -18.19
C SER A 85 12.88 -3.46 -18.42
N GLN A 86 13.21 -2.73 -19.48
CA GLN A 86 12.44 -1.54 -19.86
C GLN A 86 10.99 -1.91 -20.17
N SER A 87 10.74 -3.03 -20.84
CA SER A 87 9.39 -3.51 -21.15
C SER A 87 8.57 -3.84 -19.91
N GLU A 88 9.20 -4.37 -18.84
CA GLU A 88 8.51 -4.60 -17.56
C GLU A 88 8.15 -3.31 -16.85
N LYS A 89 9.02 -2.28 -16.90
CA LYS A 89 8.73 -0.94 -16.38
C LYS A 89 7.53 -0.30 -17.09
N GLU A 90 7.49 -0.41 -18.41
CA GLU A 90 6.40 0.12 -19.24
C GLU A 90 5.07 -0.59 -18.94
N ARG A 91 5.09 -1.92 -18.81
CA ARG A 91 3.92 -2.71 -18.41
C ARG A 91 3.44 -2.36 -17.02
N TRP A 92 4.35 -2.18 -16.06
CA TRP A 92 4.02 -1.71 -14.71
C TRP A 92 3.38 -0.33 -14.76
N GLY A 93 4.00 0.62 -15.46
CA GLY A 93 3.49 1.97 -15.61
C GLY A 93 2.08 1.99 -16.20
N LYS A 94 1.87 1.26 -17.31
CA LYS A 94 0.57 1.16 -17.96
C LYS A 94 -0.52 0.58 -17.05
N LEU A 95 -0.22 -0.51 -16.34
CA LEU A 95 -1.18 -1.13 -15.41
C LEU A 95 -1.54 -0.17 -14.28
N MET A 96 -0.56 0.56 -13.74
CA MET A 96 -0.79 1.54 -12.66
C MET A 96 -1.62 2.73 -13.15
N GLU A 97 -1.29 3.28 -14.33
CA GLU A 97 -2.09 4.34 -14.97
C GLU A 97 -3.54 3.91 -15.15
N ASP A 98 -3.76 2.72 -15.71
CA ASP A 98 -5.10 2.17 -15.92
C ASP A 98 -5.85 1.97 -14.59
N TYR A 99 -5.17 1.50 -13.55
CA TYR A 99 -5.78 1.31 -12.23
C TYR A 99 -6.19 2.64 -11.58
N PHE A 100 -5.30 3.64 -11.58
CA PHE A 100 -5.62 4.96 -11.04
C PHE A 100 -6.70 5.68 -11.88
N ALA A 101 -6.65 5.57 -13.21
CA ALA A 101 -7.65 6.15 -14.10
C ALA A 101 -9.04 5.53 -13.92
N ALA A 102 -9.13 4.29 -13.45
CA ALA A 102 -10.41 3.65 -13.14
C ALA A 102 -11.18 4.30 -11.99
N GLY A 103 -10.53 5.16 -11.17
CA GLY A 103 -11.17 5.95 -10.11
C GLY A 103 -11.86 5.11 -9.04
N ARG A 104 -11.28 3.94 -8.68
CA ARG A 104 -11.91 2.96 -7.80
C ARG A 104 -11.38 2.99 -6.37
N ILE A 105 -10.31 3.73 -6.10
CA ILE A 105 -9.64 3.76 -4.80
C ILE A 105 -10.45 4.60 -3.81
N ASP A 106 -10.92 3.98 -2.72
CA ASP A 106 -11.59 4.67 -1.62
C ASP A 106 -10.59 5.05 -0.51
N LEU A 107 -9.50 4.29 -0.35
CA LEU A 107 -8.37 4.64 0.50
C LEU A 107 -7.06 4.12 -0.08
N GLY A 108 -6.08 4.98 -0.27
CA GLY A 108 -4.70 4.61 -0.55
C GLY A 108 -3.92 4.33 0.74
N VAL A 109 -3.06 3.32 0.73
CA VAL A 109 -2.11 3.03 1.81
C VAL A 109 -0.72 2.97 1.22
N LEU A 110 0.03 4.06 1.36
CA LEU A 110 1.41 4.15 0.88
C LEU A 110 2.38 3.69 1.98
N ILE A 111 3.10 2.61 1.74
CA ILE A 111 4.05 2.05 2.70
C ILE A 111 5.46 2.51 2.35
N VAL A 112 6.12 3.17 3.29
CA VAL A 112 7.50 3.65 3.18
C VAL A 112 8.37 3.08 4.30
N ASP A 113 9.69 3.09 4.10
CA ASP A 113 10.64 2.69 5.14
C ASP A 113 10.88 3.85 6.11
N TYR A 114 10.51 3.68 7.36
CA TYR A 114 10.63 4.75 8.38
C TYR A 114 12.08 5.14 8.69
N ARG A 115 13.03 4.27 8.36
CA ARG A 115 14.47 4.45 8.69
C ARG A 115 15.18 5.43 7.75
N HIS A 116 14.60 5.72 6.59
CA HIS A 116 15.24 6.47 5.52
C HIS A 116 14.30 7.53 4.92
N PRO A 117 14.85 8.59 4.32
CA PRO A 117 14.05 9.48 3.48
C PRO A 117 13.33 8.70 2.37
N PRO A 118 12.11 9.12 1.99
CA PRO A 118 11.40 8.55 0.85
C PRO A 118 12.24 8.56 -0.43
N THR A 119 12.11 7.51 -1.21
CA THR A 119 12.78 7.43 -2.52
C THR A 119 12.00 8.23 -3.57
N ASN A 120 12.63 8.55 -4.71
CA ASN A 120 11.93 9.19 -5.83
C ASN A 120 10.68 8.44 -6.29
N ASN A 121 10.71 7.11 -6.22
CA ASN A 121 9.55 6.28 -6.55
C ASN A 121 8.43 6.41 -5.51
N ASP A 122 8.76 6.57 -4.23
CA ASP A 122 7.77 6.84 -3.17
C ASP A 122 7.12 8.20 -3.39
N ILE A 123 7.92 9.23 -3.75
CA ILE A 123 7.43 10.56 -4.09
C ILE A 123 6.50 10.51 -5.31
N THR A 124 6.89 9.77 -6.36
CA THR A 124 6.05 9.57 -7.55
C THR A 124 4.72 8.92 -7.18
N MET A 125 4.72 7.88 -6.34
CA MET A 125 3.50 7.20 -5.92
C MET A 125 2.62 8.12 -5.05
N ALA A 126 3.20 8.89 -4.14
CA ALA A 126 2.46 9.88 -3.35
C ALA A 126 1.77 10.92 -4.26
N ASN A 127 2.49 11.40 -5.30
CA ASN A 127 1.92 12.32 -6.28
C ASN A 127 0.75 11.70 -7.05
N TRP A 128 0.79 10.42 -7.38
CA TRP A 128 -0.34 9.74 -8.03
C TRP A 128 -1.58 9.72 -7.13
N PHE A 129 -1.43 9.41 -5.84
CA PHE A 129 -2.52 9.50 -4.88
C PHE A 129 -3.06 10.94 -4.77
N LEU A 130 -2.18 11.93 -4.65
CA LEU A 130 -2.57 13.34 -4.57
C LEU A 130 -3.34 13.80 -5.82
N GLN A 131 -2.86 13.44 -7.01
CA GLN A 131 -3.47 13.82 -8.29
C GLN A 131 -4.80 13.10 -8.54
N SER A 132 -4.94 11.86 -8.06
CA SER A 132 -6.19 11.12 -8.19
C SER A 132 -7.31 11.67 -7.29
N GLY A 133 -6.97 12.52 -6.31
CA GLY A 133 -7.91 13.08 -5.35
C GLY A 133 -8.48 12.06 -4.36
N CYS A 134 -7.96 10.83 -4.35
CA CYS A 134 -8.41 9.84 -3.37
C CYS A 134 -7.76 10.08 -2.01
N PRO A 135 -8.48 9.85 -0.90
CA PRO A 135 -7.88 9.85 0.43
C PRO A 135 -6.77 8.80 0.52
N PHE A 136 -5.67 9.13 1.18
CA PHE A 136 -4.64 8.15 1.46
C PHE A 136 -3.95 8.40 2.80
N VAL A 137 -3.32 7.35 3.32
CA VAL A 137 -2.50 7.38 4.53
C VAL A 137 -1.11 6.86 4.19
N VAL A 138 -0.12 7.34 4.91
CA VAL A 138 1.25 6.84 4.80
C VAL A 138 1.55 5.94 5.99
N VAL A 139 2.01 4.73 5.73
CA VAL A 139 2.46 3.77 6.73
C VAL A 139 3.99 3.77 6.76
N ALA A 140 4.57 4.38 7.78
CA ALA A 140 6.01 4.40 8.01
C ALA A 140 6.43 3.11 8.74
N ASN A 141 6.78 2.07 7.95
CA ASN A 141 7.07 0.72 8.46
C ASN A 141 8.50 0.62 9.00
N LYS A 142 8.73 -0.41 9.83
CA LYS A 142 10.01 -0.71 10.51
C LYS A 142 10.33 0.22 11.68
N ARG A 143 9.29 0.74 12.35
CA ARG A 143 9.42 1.55 13.56
C ARG A 143 10.28 0.87 14.63
N ASP A 144 10.18 -0.43 14.76
CA ASP A 144 10.95 -1.26 15.72
C ASP A 144 12.47 -1.22 15.51
N LYS A 145 12.94 -0.75 14.36
CA LYS A 145 14.37 -0.60 14.04
C LYS A 145 14.92 0.78 14.38
N LEU A 146 14.08 1.71 14.84
CA LEU A 146 14.46 3.09 15.17
C LEU A 146 14.58 3.31 16.67
N LYS A 147 15.53 4.16 17.07
CA LYS A 147 15.61 4.68 18.44
C LYS A 147 14.53 5.76 18.63
N LYS A 148 14.14 5.99 19.88
CA LYS A 148 13.13 7.03 20.21
C LYS A 148 13.48 8.43 19.67
N SER A 149 14.77 8.79 19.68
CA SER A 149 15.27 10.07 19.19
C SER A 149 15.15 10.27 17.68
N GLU A 150 14.99 9.18 16.91
CA GLU A 150 14.91 9.21 15.45
C GLU A 150 13.45 9.30 14.95
N LEU A 151 12.47 8.99 15.81
CA LEU A 151 11.07 8.87 15.40
C LEU A 151 10.51 10.19 14.86
N VAL A 152 10.62 11.28 15.63
CA VAL A 152 10.06 12.58 15.22
C VAL A 152 10.81 13.16 14.02
N PRO A 153 12.16 13.24 14.02
CA PRO A 153 12.88 13.76 12.85
C PRO A 153 12.58 13.00 11.55
N ASN A 154 12.54 11.67 11.60
CA ASN A 154 12.27 10.87 10.41
C ASN A 154 10.82 11.06 9.91
N LEU A 155 9.87 11.24 10.82
CA LEU A 155 8.49 11.52 10.46
C LEU A 155 8.35 12.86 9.73
N GLU A 156 9.05 13.89 10.21
CA GLU A 156 9.08 15.22 9.59
C GLU A 156 9.67 15.17 8.18
N VAL A 157 10.77 14.42 7.99
CA VAL A 157 11.37 14.19 6.67
C VAL A 157 10.39 13.50 5.72
N ILE A 158 9.71 12.44 6.17
CA ILE A 158 8.72 11.72 5.35
C ILE A 158 7.60 12.67 4.92
N ARG A 159 7.06 13.49 5.84
CA ARG A 159 5.99 14.44 5.51
C ARG A 159 6.43 15.48 4.51
N ALA A 160 7.63 16.04 4.70
CA ALA A 160 8.18 17.07 3.83
C ALA A 160 8.50 16.54 2.44
N ASP A 161 9.22 15.42 2.33
CA ASP A 161 9.67 14.87 1.06
C ASP A 161 8.51 14.34 0.19
N LEU A 162 7.47 13.80 0.83
CA LEU A 162 6.25 13.37 0.13
C LEU A 162 5.26 14.52 -0.12
N ASN A 163 5.57 15.75 0.33
CA ASN A 163 4.70 16.93 0.21
C ASN A 163 3.26 16.66 0.69
N LEU A 164 3.14 16.04 1.87
CA LEU A 164 1.85 15.59 2.38
C LEU A 164 1.01 16.78 2.90
N PRO A 165 -0.30 16.80 2.61
CA PRO A 165 -1.23 17.71 3.27
C PRO A 165 -1.22 17.54 4.79
N GLU A 166 -1.53 18.59 5.55
CA GLU A 166 -1.56 18.54 7.03
C GLU A 166 -2.47 17.44 7.57
N ASN A 167 -3.60 17.22 6.91
CA ASN A 167 -4.60 16.22 7.30
C ASN A 167 -4.28 14.79 6.80
N CYS A 168 -3.20 14.59 6.05
CA CYS A 168 -2.79 13.24 5.64
C CYS A 168 -2.16 12.50 6.82
N PRO A 169 -2.73 11.38 7.29
CA PRO A 169 -2.15 10.63 8.38
C PRO A 169 -0.81 9.98 7.97
N VAL A 170 0.17 10.03 8.87
CA VAL A 170 1.41 9.25 8.77
C VAL A 170 1.49 8.37 10.00
N ILE A 171 1.36 7.06 9.80
CA ILE A 171 1.25 6.06 10.87
C ILE A 171 2.61 5.39 11.07
N PRO A 172 3.30 5.64 12.20
CA PRO A 172 4.45 4.83 12.61
C PRO A 172 4.03 3.38 12.80
N PHE A 173 4.62 2.46 12.03
CA PHE A 173 4.17 1.08 11.96
C PHE A 173 5.32 0.08 12.17
N SER A 174 5.02 -1.00 12.88
CA SER A 174 5.90 -2.18 12.95
C SER A 174 5.13 -3.43 12.56
N ALA A 175 5.42 -3.98 11.38
CA ALA A 175 4.86 -5.26 10.99
C ALA A 175 5.30 -6.40 11.92
N GLU A 176 6.49 -6.27 12.55
CA GLU A 176 7.03 -7.24 13.49
C GLU A 176 6.35 -7.17 14.87
N LYS A 177 6.21 -5.97 15.44
CA LYS A 177 5.68 -5.76 16.79
C LYS A 177 4.16 -5.50 16.83
N GLY A 178 3.59 -4.99 15.74
CA GLY A 178 2.17 -4.67 15.65
C GLY A 178 1.83 -3.21 15.96
N ASP A 179 2.82 -2.37 16.23
CA ASP A 179 2.59 -0.93 16.43
C ASP A 179 1.90 -0.32 15.20
N GLY A 180 0.96 0.59 15.41
CA GLY A 180 0.22 1.30 14.37
C GLY A 180 -0.91 0.51 13.71
N ARG A 181 -1.07 -0.79 14.02
CA ARG A 181 -2.11 -1.62 13.39
C ARG A 181 -3.52 -1.09 13.67
N GLU A 182 -3.82 -0.73 14.91
CA GLU A 182 -5.16 -0.25 15.29
C GLU A 182 -5.51 1.08 14.60
N GLU A 183 -4.51 1.94 14.40
CA GLU A 183 -4.68 3.20 13.70
C GLU A 183 -4.98 2.97 12.21
N LEU A 184 -4.24 2.08 11.55
CA LEU A 184 -4.51 1.68 10.17
C LEU A 184 -5.89 1.02 10.03
N VAL A 185 -6.29 0.16 10.98
CA VAL A 185 -7.64 -0.43 11.00
C VAL A 185 -8.71 0.65 11.07
N ARG A 186 -8.55 1.68 11.91
CA ARG A 186 -9.50 2.80 11.99
C ARG A 186 -9.63 3.54 10.66
N CYS A 187 -8.51 3.88 10.03
CA CYS A 187 -8.54 4.52 8.70
C CYS A 187 -9.30 3.69 7.67
N ILE A 188 -9.11 2.36 7.67
CA ILE A 188 -9.82 1.46 6.75
C ILE A 188 -11.32 1.41 7.09
N LEU A 189 -11.67 1.29 8.37
CA LEU A 189 -13.08 1.26 8.78
C LEU A 189 -13.79 2.56 8.43
N ASP A 190 -13.12 3.69 8.57
CA ASP A 190 -13.69 5.00 8.21
C ASP A 190 -13.90 5.15 6.71
N ALA A 191 -12.99 4.61 5.89
CA ALA A 191 -13.14 4.60 4.43
C ALA A 191 -14.23 3.65 3.91
N VAL A 192 -14.58 2.62 4.69
CA VAL A 192 -15.61 1.62 4.33
C VAL A 192 -16.99 1.99 4.86
N LYS A 193 -17.06 2.88 5.85
CA LYS A 193 -18.33 3.44 6.32
C LYS A 193 -18.90 4.39 5.27
N GLU A 194 -20.07 4.10 4.79
CA GLU A 194 -20.92 5.04 4.04
C GLU A 194 -21.46 6.16 4.96
#